data_6988e01ab016d5f9821765e186566905
#
_entry.id   6988e01ab016d5f9821765e186566905
#
_cell.length_a   1.000
_cell.length_b   1.000
_cell.length_c   1.000
_cell.angle_alpha   90.00
_cell.angle_beta   90.00
_cell.angle_gamma   90.00
#
_symmetry.space_group_name_H-M   'P 1'
#
loop_
_entity.id
_entity.type
_entity.pdbx_description
1 polymer ?
#
loop_
_entity_poly.entity_id
_entity_poly.type
_entity_poly.pdbx_seq_one_letter_code
_entity_poly.pdbx_strand_id
1 'polypeptide(L)' 'MELREVIAFFQAKLRNAEEMESWCSMKADEDDGLMAAWAEEREAYRVALGVLKERVEWDT' A
#
# COMPACT_ATOMS: atom_id res chain seq x y z
N MET A 1 5.67 18.96 4.50
CA MET A 1 4.74 18.14 3.71
C MET A 1 3.41 18.06 4.46
N GLU A 2 2.33 18.40 3.78
CA GLU A 2 1.01 18.35 4.39
C GLU A 2 0.51 16.91 4.51
N LEU A 3 -0.35 16.68 5.49
CA LEU A 3 -0.89 15.35 5.76
C LEU A 3 -1.60 14.76 4.53
N ARG A 4 -2.33 15.59 3.79
CA ARG A 4 -3.01 15.15 2.56
C ARG A 4 -2.02 14.69 1.49
N GLU A 5 -0.86 15.32 1.40
CA GLU A 5 0.19 14.92 0.48
C GLU A 5 0.77 13.57 0.87
N VAL A 6 0.95 13.35 2.17
CA VAL A 6 1.41 12.05 2.68
C VAL A 6 0.42 10.96 2.34
N ILE A 7 -0.87 11.23 2.51
CA ILE A 7 -1.93 10.28 2.17
C ILE A 7 -1.89 9.94 0.68
N ALA A 8 -1.77 10.96 -0.17
CA ALA A 8 -1.70 10.74 -1.61
C ALA A 8 -0.47 9.90 -1.99
N PHE A 9 0.66 10.15 -1.35
CA PHE A 9 1.87 9.38 -1.55
C PHE A 9 1.66 7.91 -1.19
N PHE A 10 1.08 7.63 -0.02
CA PHE A 10 0.82 6.27 0.40
C PHE A 10 -0.24 5.58 -0.45
N GLN A 11 -1.24 6.32 -0.92
CA GLN A 11 -2.24 5.76 -1.84
C GLN A 11 -1.59 5.31 -3.15
N ALA A 12 -0.67 6.10 -3.67
CA ALA A 12 0.07 5.74 -4.88
C ALA A 12 0.93 4.50 -4.64
N LYS A 13 1.59 4.42 -3.47
CA LYS A 13 2.39 3.25 -3.11
C LYS A 13 1.55 2.00 -2.93
N LEU A 14 0.38 2.15 -2.32
CA LEU A 14 -0.55 1.03 -2.15
C LEU A 14 -1.02 0.50 -3.49
N ARG A 15 -1.39 1.39 -4.40
CA ARG A 15 -1.81 0.99 -5.75
C ARG A 15 -0.68 0.26 -6.47
N ASN A 16 0.54 0.77 -6.36
CA ASN A 16 1.70 0.12 -6.96
C ASN A 16 1.92 -1.29 -6.39
N ALA A 17 1.81 -1.43 -5.07
CA ALA A 17 1.96 -2.73 -4.43
C ALA A 17 0.88 -3.71 -4.90
N GLU A 18 -0.36 -3.25 -5.02
CA GLU A 18 -1.46 -4.07 -5.53
C GLU A 18 -1.22 -4.53 -6.97
N GLU A 19 -0.73 -3.63 -7.81
CA GLU A 19 -0.42 -3.95 -9.21
C GLU A 19 0.72 -4.96 -9.29
N MET A 20 1.76 -4.79 -8.49
CA MET A 20 2.90 -5.69 -8.47
C MET A 20 2.51 -7.07 -7.94
N GLU A 21 1.67 -7.12 -6.92
CA GLU A 21 1.14 -8.38 -6.39
C GLU A 21 0.34 -9.12 -7.47
N SER A 22 -0.51 -8.40 -8.18
CA SER A 22 -1.30 -8.97 -9.28
C SER A 22 -0.41 -9.49 -10.40
N TRP A 23 0.60 -8.73 -10.75
CA TRP A 23 1.57 -9.13 -11.78
C TRP A 23 2.33 -10.39 -11.37
N CYS A 24 2.78 -10.46 -10.12
CA CYS A 24 3.46 -11.64 -9.59
C CYS A 24 2.54 -12.84 -9.56
N SER A 25 1.26 -12.63 -9.28
CA SER A 25 0.26 -13.70 -9.28
C SER A 25 0.08 -14.31 -10.67
N MET A 26 0.17 -13.50 -11.72
CA MET A 26 0.08 -14.00 -13.08
C MET A 26 1.31 -14.81 -13.51
N LYS A 27 2.45 -14.54 -12.89
CA LYS A 27 3.68 -15.29 -13.14
C LYS A 27 3.99 -16.28 -12.01
N ALA A 28 2.99 -16.89 -11.50
CA ALA A 28 2.97 -17.58 -10.21
C ALA A 28 3.95 -18.75 -10.03
N ASP A 29 4.73 -19.08 -11.01
CA ASP A 29 5.54 -20.28 -10.91
C ASP A 29 6.89 -20.07 -10.24
N GLU A 30 7.28 -18.83 -9.91
CA GLU A 30 8.67 -18.64 -9.60
C GLU A 30 9.02 -18.00 -8.27
N ASP A 31 8.10 -17.37 -7.54
CA ASP A 31 8.55 -16.70 -6.33
C ASP A 31 7.46 -16.40 -5.32
N ASP A 32 7.17 -17.40 -4.50
CA ASP A 32 6.26 -17.23 -3.37
C ASP A 32 6.75 -16.14 -2.40
N GLY A 33 8.08 -16.01 -2.28
CA GLY A 33 8.68 -14.99 -1.42
C GLY A 33 8.41 -13.56 -1.89
N LEU A 34 8.45 -13.33 -3.19
CA LEU A 34 8.19 -11.99 -3.74
C LEU A 34 6.74 -11.58 -3.57
N MET A 35 5.82 -12.51 -3.81
CA MET A 35 4.39 -12.25 -3.56
C MET A 35 4.11 -11.91 -2.11
N ALA A 36 4.73 -12.65 -1.19
CA ALA A 36 4.57 -12.41 0.24
C ALA A 36 5.11 -11.03 0.62
N ALA A 37 6.25 -10.62 0.03
CA ALA A 37 6.82 -9.31 0.28
C ALA A 37 5.89 -8.18 -0.18
N TRP A 38 5.32 -8.31 -1.36
CA TRP A 38 4.37 -7.31 -1.86
C TRP A 38 3.08 -7.27 -1.05
N ALA A 39 2.60 -8.44 -0.58
CA ALA A 39 1.44 -8.51 0.29
C ALA A 39 1.69 -7.81 1.63
N GLU A 40 2.87 -7.98 2.19
CA GLU A 40 3.26 -7.28 3.42
C GLU A 40 3.31 -5.77 3.22
N GLU A 41 3.91 -5.31 2.11
CA GLU A 41 3.94 -3.88 1.80
C GLU A 41 2.55 -3.31 1.62
N ARG A 42 1.69 -4.02 0.88
CA ARG A 42 0.31 -3.60 0.71
C ARG A 42 -0.39 -3.44 2.04
N GLU A 43 -0.25 -4.41 2.93
CA GLU A 43 -0.88 -4.36 4.24
C GLU A 43 -0.33 -3.21 5.09
N ALA A 44 0.98 -2.99 5.06
CA ALA A 44 1.59 -1.89 5.78
C ALA A 44 1.08 -0.53 5.30
N TYR A 45 1.00 -0.32 4.00
CA TYR A 45 0.47 0.92 3.45
C TYR A 45 -1.00 1.09 3.77
N ARG A 46 -1.76 0.02 3.74
CA ARG A 46 -3.19 0.05 4.06
C ARG A 46 -3.42 0.48 5.51
N VAL A 47 -2.68 -0.09 6.44
CA VAL A 47 -2.77 0.26 7.86
C VAL A 47 -2.34 1.72 8.07
N ALA A 48 -1.24 2.13 7.46
CA ALA A 48 -0.75 3.51 7.55
C ALA A 48 -1.79 4.49 7.02
N LEU A 49 -2.41 4.17 5.89
CA LEU A 49 -3.46 5.03 5.32
C LEU A 49 -4.67 5.14 6.23
N GLY A 50 -5.07 4.05 6.89
CA GLY A 50 -6.17 4.08 7.84
C GLY A 50 -5.91 5.05 8.97
N VAL A 51 -4.72 5.01 9.55
CA VAL A 51 -4.31 5.91 10.63
C VAL A 51 -4.26 7.36 10.13
N LEU A 52 -3.67 7.59 8.96
CA LEU A 52 -3.55 8.93 8.41
C LEU A 52 -4.91 9.55 8.09
N LYS A 53 -5.83 8.77 7.54
CA LYS A 53 -7.17 9.25 7.24
C LYS A 53 -7.95 9.62 8.49
N GLU A 54 -7.84 8.82 9.54
CA GLU A 54 -8.43 9.15 10.83
C GLU A 54 -7.90 10.48 11.35
N ARG A 55 -6.60 10.69 11.22
CA ARG A 55 -5.98 11.90 11.70
C ARG A 55 -6.47 13.14 10.94
N VAL A 56 -6.67 13.02 9.64
CA VAL A 56 -7.22 14.11 8.83
C VAL A 56 -8.63 14.45 9.28
N GLU A 57 -9.45 13.45 9.52
CA GLU A 57 -10.82 13.66 10.00
C GLU A 57 -10.85 14.35 11.36
N TRP A 58 -9.91 14.01 12.24
CA TRP A 58 -9.81 14.63 13.55
C TRP A 58 -9.42 16.11 13.48
N ASP A 59 -8.63 16.51 12.48
CA ASP A 59 -8.16 17.87 12.32
C ASP A 59 -9.18 18.78 11.62
N THR A 60 -10.25 18.23 11.14
CA THR A 60 -11.34 19.00 10.55
C THR A 60 -12.52 19.07 11.50
#